data_5448ec649a12828ba9c87081da2c133e
#
_entry.id   5448ec649a12828ba9c87081da2c133e
#
_cell.length_a   1.000
_cell.length_b   1.000
_cell.length_c   1.000
_cell.angle_alpha   90.00
_cell.angle_beta   90.00
_cell.angle_gamma   90.00
#
_symmetry.space_group_name_H-M   'P 1'
#
loop_
_entity.id
_entity.type
_entity.pdbx_description
1 polymer ?
#
loop_
_entity_poly.entity_id
_entity_poly.type
_entity_poly.pdbx_seq_one_letter_code
_entity_poly.pdbx_strand_id
1 'polypeptide(L)'
;MNEEKQGFDLIVLIKILYKNILLIAITTILVTSLALIATTRNKSFKTEINLYSNDRVLREINEIPKFSLSSFDYLNYLHKNSKSFAAKEPNAVKFTQLYSQKVTVESEDNNPNVKIKFTTSSITEGNKMAQEYANSANSYINEREKFFLDSQLKLLQEQYNFINSNSDIRTTKDTLTDTLVARLGYY
;
A
#
# COMPACT_ATOMS: atom_id res chain seq x y z
N MET A 1 -37.62 11.23 64.48
CA MET A 1 -37.53 10.62 63.13
C MET A 1 -36.34 9.65 63.14
N ASN A 2 -36.67 8.36 63.35
CA ASN A 2 -35.62 7.32 63.29
C ASN A 2 -35.42 6.94 61.83
N GLU A 3 -34.28 7.30 61.25
CA GLU A 3 -33.82 6.75 59.98
C GLU A 3 -33.36 5.30 60.22
N GLU A 4 -34.27 4.35 59.94
CA GLU A 4 -33.90 2.96 59.80
C GLU A 4 -32.86 2.87 58.68
N LYS A 5 -31.57 2.72 59.01
CA LYS A 5 -30.53 2.29 58.12
C LYS A 5 -30.93 0.91 57.61
N GLN A 6 -31.52 0.84 56.42
CA GLN A 6 -31.71 -0.44 55.70
C GLN A 6 -30.34 -1.06 55.50
N GLY A 7 -29.91 -1.90 56.44
CA GLY A 7 -28.73 -2.72 56.30
C GLY A 7 -28.98 -3.68 55.16
N PHE A 8 -28.04 -3.69 54.22
CA PHE A 8 -28.03 -4.60 53.07
C PHE A 8 -27.98 -6.03 53.62
N ASP A 9 -29.13 -6.75 53.56
CA ASP A 9 -29.23 -8.11 54.10
C ASP A 9 -28.54 -9.09 53.13
N LEU A 10 -27.26 -9.39 53.46
CA LEU A 10 -26.40 -10.28 52.68
C LEU A 10 -27.00 -11.67 52.44
N ILE A 11 -27.84 -12.14 53.42
CA ILE A 11 -28.49 -13.44 53.35
C ILE A 11 -29.57 -13.46 52.28
N VAL A 12 -30.34 -12.35 52.15
CA VAL A 12 -31.32 -12.20 51.10
C VAL A 12 -30.66 -12.17 49.72
N LEU A 13 -29.55 -11.46 49.59
CA LEU A 13 -28.78 -11.40 48.32
C LEU A 13 -28.28 -12.78 47.91
N ILE A 14 -27.71 -13.56 48.84
CA ILE A 14 -27.22 -14.92 48.58
C ILE A 14 -28.39 -15.83 48.15
N LYS A 15 -29.54 -15.71 48.78
CA LYS A 15 -30.72 -16.50 48.44
C LYS A 15 -31.25 -16.17 47.03
N ILE A 16 -31.22 -14.92 46.62
CA ILE A 16 -31.61 -14.47 45.26
C ILE A 16 -30.61 -14.98 44.24
N LEU A 17 -29.31 -14.89 44.51
CA LEU A 17 -28.26 -15.42 43.65
C LEU A 17 -28.38 -16.92 43.44
N TYR A 18 -28.59 -17.67 44.51
CA TYR A 18 -28.74 -19.12 44.45
C TYR A 18 -29.97 -19.57 43.68
N LYS A 19 -31.11 -18.85 43.87
CA LYS A 19 -32.35 -19.10 43.12
C LYS A 19 -32.20 -18.86 41.63
N ASN A 20 -31.33 -17.91 41.23
CA ASN A 20 -31.15 -17.50 39.83
C ASN A 20 -29.82 -17.97 39.23
N ILE A 21 -29.09 -18.88 39.88
CA ILE A 21 -27.72 -19.30 39.47
C ILE A 21 -27.67 -19.83 38.04
N LEU A 22 -28.70 -20.54 37.62
CA LEU A 22 -28.83 -21.09 36.28
C LEU A 22 -29.01 -19.98 35.24
N LEU A 23 -29.81 -18.98 35.54
CA LEU A 23 -30.05 -17.82 34.66
C LEU A 23 -28.77 -16.96 34.55
N ILE A 24 -28.05 -16.77 35.66
CA ILE A 24 -26.78 -16.04 35.69
C ILE A 24 -25.72 -16.81 34.87
N ALA A 25 -25.64 -18.14 35.02
CA ALA A 25 -24.71 -18.96 34.24
C ALA A 25 -24.98 -18.88 32.75
N ILE A 26 -26.24 -19.00 32.32
CA ILE A 26 -26.64 -18.91 30.91
C ILE A 26 -26.30 -17.52 30.34
N THR A 27 -26.67 -16.43 31.05
CA THR A 27 -26.35 -15.07 30.57
C THR A 27 -24.88 -14.79 30.50
N THR A 28 -24.08 -15.28 31.46
CA THR A 28 -22.62 -15.15 31.45
C THR A 28 -22.00 -15.88 30.27
N ILE A 29 -22.42 -17.13 30.00
CA ILE A 29 -21.94 -17.90 28.83
C ILE A 29 -22.31 -17.18 27.53
N LEU A 30 -23.51 -16.65 27.43
CA LEU A 30 -24.00 -15.97 26.22
C LEU A 30 -23.21 -14.67 25.97
N VAL A 31 -23.01 -13.84 27.00
CA VAL A 31 -22.24 -12.59 26.91
C VAL A 31 -20.76 -12.88 26.60
N THR A 32 -20.15 -13.86 27.27
CA THR A 32 -18.76 -14.24 26.99
C THR A 32 -18.57 -14.82 25.59
N SER A 33 -19.52 -15.61 25.11
CA SER A 33 -19.50 -16.13 23.73
C SER A 33 -19.62 -15.01 22.69
N LEU A 34 -20.53 -14.05 22.90
CA LEU A 34 -20.68 -12.88 22.03
C LEU A 34 -19.41 -12.00 22.04
N ALA A 35 -18.84 -11.76 23.22
CA ALA A 35 -17.59 -11.00 23.35
C ALA A 35 -16.42 -11.71 22.65
N LEU A 36 -16.30 -13.04 22.76
CA LEU A 36 -15.31 -13.84 22.05
C LEU A 36 -15.48 -13.77 20.53
N ILE A 37 -16.70 -13.86 20.03
CA ILE A 37 -17.00 -13.73 18.60
C ILE A 37 -16.66 -12.32 18.11
N ALA A 38 -17.01 -11.29 18.87
CA ALA A 38 -16.71 -9.90 18.51
C ALA A 38 -15.19 -9.63 18.48
N THR A 39 -14.43 -10.13 19.45
CA THR A 39 -12.97 -9.96 19.51
C THR A 39 -12.23 -10.78 18.46
N THR A 40 -12.74 -11.96 18.07
CA THR A 40 -12.10 -12.78 17.02
C THR A 40 -12.42 -12.26 15.62
N ARG A 41 -13.59 -11.68 15.39
CA ARG A 41 -13.97 -11.09 14.09
C ARG A 41 -13.19 -9.81 13.73
N ASN A 42 -12.73 -9.07 14.72
CA ASN A 42 -12.07 -7.76 14.52
C ASN A 42 -10.54 -7.81 14.56
N LYS A 43 -9.92 -8.99 14.45
CA LYS A 43 -8.45 -9.05 14.37
C LYS A 43 -8.00 -8.48 13.03
N SER A 44 -7.36 -7.32 13.08
CA SER A 44 -6.66 -6.74 11.94
C SER A 44 -5.16 -6.95 12.11
N PHE A 45 -4.51 -7.44 11.07
CA PHE A 45 -3.07 -7.64 11.04
C PHE A 45 -2.44 -6.52 10.21
N LYS A 46 -1.40 -5.89 10.75
CA LYS A 46 -0.60 -4.93 9.96
C LYS A 46 0.38 -5.73 9.10
N THR A 47 0.30 -5.52 7.81
CA THR A 47 1.26 -6.06 6.84
C THR A 47 2.19 -4.94 6.43
N GLU A 48 3.49 -5.20 6.50
CA GLU A 48 4.53 -4.26 6.12
C GLU A 48 5.40 -4.90 5.02
N ILE A 49 5.65 -4.14 3.96
CA ILE A 49 6.51 -4.54 2.85
C ILE A 49 7.63 -3.52 2.77
N ASN A 50 8.86 -3.99 2.75
CA ASN A 50 10.03 -3.17 2.47
C ASN A 50 10.49 -3.46 1.04
N LEU A 51 10.36 -2.48 0.16
CA LEU A 51 10.90 -2.54 -1.19
C LEU A 51 12.23 -1.82 -1.21
N TYR A 52 13.25 -2.47 -1.77
CA TYR A 52 14.56 -1.89 -1.96
C TYR A 52 14.78 -1.63 -3.45
N SER A 53 15.01 -0.38 -3.81
CA SER A 53 15.40 -0.01 -5.17
C SER A 53 16.90 0.30 -5.21
N ASN A 54 17.65 -0.53 -5.92
CA ASN A 54 19.07 -0.29 -6.17
C ASN A 54 19.31 0.41 -7.51
N ASP A 55 18.25 0.83 -8.19
CA ASP A 55 18.33 1.34 -9.53
C ASP A 55 18.79 2.80 -9.57
N ARG A 56 19.83 3.07 -10.35
CA ARG A 56 20.41 4.39 -10.53
C ARG A 56 19.47 5.31 -11.30
N VAL A 57 18.71 4.76 -12.22
CA VAL A 57 17.73 5.47 -13.06
C VAL A 57 16.57 5.98 -12.22
N LEU A 58 16.06 5.18 -11.26
CA LEU A 58 15.03 5.60 -10.34
C LEU A 58 15.47 6.73 -9.41
N ARG A 59 16.76 6.87 -9.11
CA ARG A 59 17.28 8.00 -8.33
C ARG A 59 17.33 9.29 -9.13
N GLU A 60 17.60 9.22 -10.42
CA GLU A 60 17.63 10.40 -11.31
C GLU A 60 16.22 10.87 -11.67
N ILE A 61 15.26 9.97 -11.73
CA ILE A 61 13.85 10.30 -11.96
C ILE A 61 13.14 10.74 -10.67
N ASN A 62 13.85 10.94 -9.61
CA ASN A 62 13.58 11.54 -8.27
C ASN A 62 12.14 11.55 -7.71
N GLU A 63 11.14 11.14 -8.47
CA GLU A 63 9.72 11.25 -8.12
C GLU A 63 8.99 9.90 -8.00
N ILE A 64 9.57 8.81 -8.54
CA ILE A 64 8.80 7.60 -8.83
C ILE A 64 8.46 6.74 -7.60
N PRO A 65 9.33 6.42 -6.63
CA PRO A 65 8.95 5.42 -5.64
C PRO A 65 7.89 5.90 -4.65
N LYS A 66 8.00 7.15 -4.18
CA LYS A 66 7.14 7.65 -3.10
C LYS A 66 5.74 7.99 -3.57
N PHE A 67 5.63 8.67 -4.70
CA PHE A 67 4.35 9.14 -5.24
C PHE A 67 3.66 8.14 -6.15
N SER A 68 4.42 7.25 -6.82
CA SER A 68 3.85 6.29 -7.75
C SER A 68 3.10 5.15 -7.08
N LEU A 69 3.66 4.56 -6.01
CA LEU A 69 3.11 3.33 -5.42
C LEU A 69 1.85 3.54 -4.56
N SER A 70 1.50 4.79 -4.26
CA SER A 70 0.20 5.16 -3.67
C SER A 70 -0.69 5.91 -4.64
N SER A 71 -0.21 6.17 -5.87
CA SER A 71 -0.95 6.92 -6.88
C SER A 71 -2.19 6.16 -7.37
N PHE A 72 -3.14 6.91 -7.90
CA PHE A 72 -4.35 6.35 -8.49
C PHE A 72 -4.03 5.40 -9.66
N ASP A 73 -3.02 5.74 -10.46
CA ASP A 73 -2.55 4.92 -11.59
C ASP A 73 -2.00 3.59 -11.13
N TYR A 74 -1.14 3.60 -10.10
CA TYR A 74 -0.60 2.37 -9.55
C TYR A 74 -1.68 1.51 -8.89
N LEU A 75 -2.59 2.10 -8.12
CA LEU A 75 -3.67 1.36 -7.50
C LEU A 75 -4.61 0.72 -8.53
N ASN A 76 -4.87 1.41 -9.64
CA ASN A 76 -5.58 0.84 -10.78
C ASN A 76 -4.82 -0.33 -11.42
N TYR A 77 -3.51 -0.18 -11.59
CA TYR A 77 -2.63 -1.23 -12.09
C TYR A 77 -2.64 -2.45 -11.16
N LEU A 78 -2.50 -2.21 -9.86
CA LEU A 78 -2.56 -3.24 -8.81
C LEU A 78 -3.90 -3.99 -8.84
N HIS A 79 -5.02 -3.28 -8.92
CA HIS A 79 -6.34 -3.88 -9.02
C HIS A 79 -6.46 -4.79 -10.24
N LYS A 80 -5.97 -4.35 -11.40
CA LYS A 80 -6.02 -5.12 -12.65
C LYS A 80 -5.14 -6.38 -12.62
N ASN A 81 -3.98 -6.31 -11.95
CA ASN A 81 -2.96 -7.35 -12.01
C ASN A 81 -2.89 -8.23 -10.74
N SER A 82 -3.66 -7.92 -9.69
CA SER A 82 -3.69 -8.69 -8.46
C SER A 82 -5.07 -9.26 -8.16
N LYS A 83 -5.16 -10.59 -8.14
CA LYS A 83 -6.41 -11.29 -7.83
C LYS A 83 -6.86 -11.06 -6.37
N SER A 84 -5.91 -10.98 -5.44
CA SER A 84 -6.23 -10.81 -4.02
C SER A 84 -6.77 -9.42 -3.73
N PHE A 85 -6.23 -8.39 -4.37
CA PHE A 85 -6.73 -7.03 -4.23
C PHE A 85 -8.07 -6.83 -4.96
N ALA A 86 -8.20 -7.33 -6.20
CA ALA A 86 -9.46 -7.26 -6.95
C ALA A 86 -10.62 -8.00 -6.24
N ALA A 87 -10.34 -9.09 -5.53
CA ALA A 87 -11.35 -9.82 -4.77
C ALA A 87 -11.88 -9.03 -3.55
N LYS A 88 -11.12 -8.05 -3.03
CA LYS A 88 -11.55 -7.20 -1.90
C LYS A 88 -12.57 -6.15 -2.30
N GLU A 89 -12.44 -5.60 -3.47
CA GLU A 89 -13.37 -4.63 -4.06
C GLU A 89 -13.34 -4.81 -5.58
N PRO A 90 -14.35 -5.45 -6.18
CA PRO A 90 -14.39 -5.70 -7.62
C PRO A 90 -14.46 -4.44 -8.47
N ASN A 91 -14.98 -3.34 -7.93
CA ASN A 91 -15.06 -2.07 -8.64
C ASN A 91 -13.73 -1.32 -8.53
N ALA A 92 -13.02 -1.14 -9.64
CA ALA A 92 -11.71 -0.50 -9.68
C ALA A 92 -11.68 0.93 -9.12
N VAL A 93 -12.73 1.73 -9.39
CA VAL A 93 -12.81 3.12 -8.89
C VAL A 93 -12.99 3.15 -7.37
N LYS A 94 -13.90 2.31 -6.84
CA LYS A 94 -14.08 2.18 -5.39
C LYS A 94 -12.82 1.63 -4.73
N PHE A 95 -12.17 0.66 -5.36
CA PHE A 95 -10.91 0.10 -4.90
C PHE A 95 -9.84 1.20 -4.74
N THR A 96 -9.58 1.98 -5.78
CA THR A 96 -8.57 3.04 -5.72
C THR A 96 -8.87 4.10 -4.67
N GLN A 97 -10.12 4.52 -4.52
CA GLN A 97 -10.54 5.44 -3.46
C GLN A 97 -10.34 4.86 -2.06
N LEU A 98 -10.69 3.59 -1.85
CA LEU A 98 -10.55 2.92 -0.57
C LEU A 98 -9.09 2.69 -0.20
N TYR A 99 -8.29 2.21 -1.15
CA TYR A 99 -6.90 1.83 -0.89
C TYR A 99 -5.95 3.01 -0.89
N SER A 100 -6.24 4.13 -1.53
CA SER A 100 -5.49 5.37 -1.36
C SER A 100 -5.45 5.86 0.09
N GLN A 101 -6.45 5.48 0.90
CA GLN A 101 -6.50 5.81 2.33
C GLN A 101 -5.96 4.69 3.22
N LYS A 102 -5.98 3.44 2.77
CA LYS A 102 -5.60 2.26 3.55
C LYS A 102 -4.15 1.83 3.36
N VAL A 103 -3.55 2.20 2.24
CA VAL A 103 -2.14 1.90 1.94
C VAL A 103 -1.32 3.13 2.27
N THR A 104 -0.40 2.98 3.21
CA THR A 104 0.56 4.04 3.53
C THR A 104 1.89 3.70 2.89
N VAL A 105 2.44 4.63 2.13
CA VAL A 105 3.76 4.53 1.50
C VAL A 105 4.69 5.53 2.18
N GLU A 106 5.70 5.02 2.87
CA GLU A 106 6.72 5.82 3.55
C GLU A 106 8.05 5.64 2.83
N SER A 107 8.74 6.72 2.55
CA SER A 107 10.14 6.70 2.13
C SER A 107 10.88 7.81 2.86
N GLU A 108 12.10 7.55 3.27
CA GLU A 108 13.00 8.55 3.83
C GLU A 108 13.74 9.24 2.70
N ASP A 109 13.98 10.54 2.84
CA ASP A 109 14.78 11.28 1.87
C ASP A 109 16.20 10.69 1.87
N ASN A 110 16.72 10.37 0.67
CA ASN A 110 17.99 9.69 0.43
C ASN A 110 18.06 8.19 0.82
N ASN A 111 16.96 7.58 1.22
CA ASN A 111 16.91 6.15 1.48
C ASN A 111 16.24 5.43 0.28
N PRO A 112 16.91 4.45 -0.35
CA PRO A 112 16.31 3.68 -1.46
C PRO A 112 15.18 2.75 -1.00
N ASN A 113 14.95 2.64 0.31
CA ASN A 113 13.90 1.80 0.86
C ASN A 113 12.54 2.50 0.84
N VAL A 114 11.55 1.80 0.33
CA VAL A 114 10.15 2.21 0.38
C VAL A 114 9.40 1.23 1.27
N LYS A 115 8.80 1.75 2.31
CA LYS A 115 8.00 0.98 3.26
C LYS A 115 6.53 1.15 2.97
N ILE A 116 5.83 0.03 2.74
CA ILE A 116 4.41 0.00 2.41
C ILE A 116 3.68 -0.71 3.53
N LYS A 117 2.63 -0.09 4.05
CA LYS A 117 1.84 -0.62 5.15
C LYS A 117 0.37 -0.70 4.77
N PHE A 118 -0.26 -1.82 5.07
CA PHE A 118 -1.72 -2.01 4.95
C PHE A 118 -2.22 -3.04 5.96
N THR A 119 -3.54 -3.09 6.14
CA THR A 119 -4.18 -4.00 7.09
C THR A 119 -4.90 -5.14 6.39
N THR A 120 -4.80 -6.35 6.96
CA THR A 120 -5.43 -7.58 6.46
C THR A 120 -6.18 -8.31 7.56
N SER A 121 -7.05 -9.24 7.19
CA SER A 121 -7.84 -10.04 8.13
C SER A 121 -7.11 -11.26 8.71
N SER A 122 -6.02 -11.69 8.05
CA SER A 122 -5.19 -12.80 8.52
C SER A 122 -3.74 -12.66 8.04
N ILE A 123 -2.83 -13.36 8.72
CA ILE A 123 -1.40 -13.39 8.35
C ILE A 123 -1.21 -14.00 6.95
N THR A 124 -1.93 -15.10 6.66
CA THR A 124 -1.83 -15.77 5.35
C THR A 124 -2.28 -14.85 4.21
N GLU A 125 -3.36 -14.14 4.40
CA GLU A 125 -3.84 -13.12 3.46
C GLU A 125 -2.84 -11.99 3.32
N GLY A 126 -2.29 -11.50 4.44
CA GLY A 126 -1.28 -10.46 4.46
C GLY A 126 -0.05 -10.83 3.63
N ASN A 127 0.48 -12.03 3.82
CA ASN A 127 1.64 -12.53 3.08
C ASN A 127 1.35 -12.63 1.57
N LYS A 128 0.18 -13.14 1.20
CA LYS A 128 -0.22 -13.25 -0.21
C LYS A 128 -0.38 -11.88 -0.86
N MET A 129 -1.07 -10.96 -0.20
CA MET A 129 -1.26 -9.60 -0.69
C MET A 129 0.08 -8.84 -0.76
N ALA A 130 0.99 -9.06 0.21
CA ALA A 130 2.32 -8.48 0.21
C ALA A 130 3.12 -8.91 -1.02
N GLN A 131 3.11 -10.19 -1.34
CA GLN A 131 3.79 -10.73 -2.51
C GLN A 131 3.20 -10.21 -3.82
N GLU A 132 1.86 -10.20 -3.95
CA GLU A 132 1.19 -9.64 -5.13
C GLU A 132 1.46 -8.14 -5.28
N TYR A 133 1.49 -7.39 -4.18
CA TYR A 133 1.83 -5.96 -4.19
C TYR A 133 3.26 -5.73 -4.66
N ALA A 134 4.23 -6.45 -4.10
CA ALA A 134 5.64 -6.33 -4.46
C ALA A 134 5.88 -6.67 -5.93
N ASN A 135 5.29 -7.77 -6.42
CA ASN A 135 5.38 -8.17 -7.83
C ASN A 135 4.77 -7.11 -8.77
N SER A 136 3.59 -6.60 -8.41
CA SER A 136 2.92 -5.55 -9.18
C SER A 136 3.70 -4.24 -9.16
N ALA A 137 4.31 -3.87 -8.03
CA ALA A 137 5.15 -2.69 -7.91
C ALA A 137 6.37 -2.79 -8.83
N ASN A 138 7.06 -3.92 -8.81
CA ASN A 138 8.21 -4.16 -9.66
C ASN A 138 7.85 -4.08 -11.16
N SER A 139 6.76 -4.74 -11.58
CA SER A 139 6.31 -4.69 -12.96
C SER A 139 5.90 -3.27 -13.39
N TYR A 140 5.18 -2.56 -12.53
CA TYR A 140 4.76 -1.19 -12.82
C TYR A 140 5.92 -0.22 -12.96
N ILE A 141 6.93 -0.34 -12.09
CA ILE A 141 8.13 0.47 -12.14
C ILE A 141 8.91 0.19 -13.45
N ASN A 142 9.11 -1.09 -13.79
CA ASN A 142 9.81 -1.48 -15.02
C ASN A 142 9.08 -0.98 -16.29
N GLU A 143 7.75 -1.04 -16.33
CA GLU A 143 6.97 -0.51 -17.45
C GLU A 143 7.12 1.01 -17.58
N ARG A 144 7.12 1.74 -16.46
CA ARG A 144 7.31 3.19 -16.43
C ARG A 144 8.73 3.60 -16.85
N GLU A 145 9.71 2.87 -16.36
CA GLU A 145 11.12 3.07 -16.74
C GLU A 145 11.31 2.87 -18.24
N LYS A 146 10.80 1.76 -18.77
CA LYS A 146 10.85 1.49 -20.21
C LYS A 146 10.20 2.61 -21.02
N PHE A 147 9.01 3.04 -20.62
CA PHE A 147 8.31 4.14 -21.29
C PHE A 147 9.11 5.45 -21.27
N PHE A 148 9.75 5.76 -20.14
CA PHE A 148 10.62 6.94 -20.02
C PHE A 148 11.83 6.85 -20.95
N LEU A 149 12.55 5.72 -20.93
CA LEU A 149 13.71 5.50 -21.79
C LEU A 149 13.33 5.56 -23.27
N ASP A 150 12.26 4.92 -23.68
CA ASP A 150 11.76 4.97 -25.06
C ASP A 150 11.42 6.41 -25.49
N SER A 151 10.83 7.20 -24.58
CA SER A 151 10.50 8.61 -24.83
C SER A 151 11.77 9.46 -24.97
N GLN A 152 12.78 9.25 -24.14
CA GLN A 152 14.07 9.95 -24.23
C GLN A 152 14.81 9.58 -25.51
N LEU A 153 14.85 8.30 -25.87
CA LEU A 153 15.46 7.84 -27.13
C LEU A 153 14.80 8.49 -28.35
N LYS A 154 13.47 8.56 -28.37
CA LYS A 154 12.73 9.20 -29.45
C LYS A 154 13.08 10.69 -29.57
N LEU A 155 13.11 11.41 -28.45
CA LEU A 155 13.48 12.82 -28.41
C LEU A 155 14.92 13.06 -28.90
N LEU A 156 15.86 12.21 -28.48
CA LEU A 156 17.24 12.28 -28.94
C LEU A 156 17.34 12.01 -30.44
N GLN A 157 16.59 11.06 -30.95
CA GLN A 157 16.54 10.75 -32.38
C GLN A 157 15.95 11.86 -33.22
N GLU A 158 14.90 12.54 -32.74
CA GLU A 158 14.33 13.73 -33.37
C GLU A 158 15.34 14.88 -33.38
N GLN A 159 16.06 15.13 -32.28
CA GLN A 159 17.14 16.12 -32.22
C GLN A 159 18.27 15.81 -33.17
N TYR A 160 18.71 14.57 -33.26
CA TYR A 160 19.73 14.13 -34.20
C TYR A 160 19.30 14.35 -35.65
N ASN A 161 18.08 13.97 -36.00
CA ASN A 161 17.54 14.15 -37.34
C ASN A 161 17.43 15.64 -37.71
N PHE A 162 17.01 16.50 -36.74
CA PHE A 162 16.93 17.94 -36.92
C PHE A 162 18.33 18.54 -37.22
N ILE A 163 19.37 18.15 -36.47
CA ILE A 163 20.75 18.61 -36.67
C ILE A 163 21.28 18.15 -38.03
N ASN A 164 20.96 16.91 -38.42
CA ASN A 164 21.42 16.38 -39.72
C ASN A 164 20.73 17.03 -40.93
N SER A 165 19.48 17.46 -40.77
CA SER A 165 18.72 18.10 -41.86
C SER A 165 19.10 19.57 -42.07
N ASN A 166 19.68 20.23 -41.06
CA ASN A 166 20.07 21.65 -41.12
C ASN A 166 21.60 21.77 -41.33
N SER A 167 22.02 21.90 -42.59
CA SER A 167 23.43 21.96 -42.99
C SER A 167 24.20 23.21 -42.47
N ASP A 168 23.49 24.26 -42.05
CA ASP A 168 24.08 25.49 -41.53
C ASP A 168 24.58 25.42 -40.09
N ILE A 169 24.31 24.30 -39.38
CA ILE A 169 24.67 24.09 -37.96
C ILE A 169 25.91 23.13 -37.85
N ARG A 170 26.74 23.09 -38.90
CA ARG A 170 27.85 22.12 -38.93
C ARG A 170 28.85 22.22 -37.77
N THR A 171 29.13 23.42 -37.27
CA THR A 171 30.06 23.62 -36.13
C THR A 171 29.46 23.23 -34.77
N THR A 172 28.14 23.25 -34.64
CA THR A 172 27.43 22.83 -33.42
C THR A 172 27.17 21.31 -33.43
N LYS A 173 27.21 20.70 -34.63
CA LYS A 173 26.89 19.29 -34.85
C LYS A 173 27.83 18.35 -34.10
N ASP A 174 29.14 18.58 -34.15
CA ASP A 174 30.11 17.70 -33.52
C ASP A 174 30.00 17.73 -32.00
N THR A 175 29.85 18.92 -31.41
CA THR A 175 29.69 19.10 -29.97
C THR A 175 28.38 18.51 -29.46
N LEU A 176 27.27 18.65 -30.21
CA LEU A 176 25.97 18.08 -29.87
C LEU A 176 25.95 16.56 -30.04
N THR A 177 26.59 16.03 -31.09
CA THR A 177 26.69 14.59 -31.31
C THR A 177 27.49 13.93 -30.20
N ASP A 178 28.63 14.51 -29.78
CA ASP A 178 29.42 14.03 -28.65
C ASP A 178 28.64 14.05 -27.34
N THR A 179 27.85 15.11 -27.10
CA THR A 179 26.99 15.22 -25.91
C THR A 179 25.85 14.19 -25.93
N LEU A 180 25.27 13.93 -27.10
CA LEU A 180 24.21 12.92 -27.27
C LEU A 180 24.77 11.49 -27.11
N VAL A 181 25.94 11.20 -27.67
CA VAL A 181 26.61 9.91 -27.51
C VAL A 181 27.02 9.69 -26.06
N ALA A 182 27.53 10.71 -25.39
CA ALA A 182 27.84 10.64 -23.96
C ALA A 182 26.62 10.38 -23.10
N ARG A 183 25.46 11.00 -23.40
CA ARG A 183 24.21 10.73 -22.71
C ARG A 183 23.65 9.34 -22.98
N LEU A 184 23.72 8.85 -24.23
CA LEU A 184 23.28 7.48 -24.56
C LEU A 184 24.19 6.40 -23.95
N GLY A 185 25.47 6.67 -23.74
CA GLY A 185 26.37 5.78 -23.03
C GLY A 185 26.23 5.78 -21.51
N TYR A 186 25.42 6.66 -20.97
CA TYR A 186 25.12 6.76 -19.53
C TYR A 186 23.90 5.95 -19.10
N TYR A 187 23.06 5.54 -20.06
CA TYR A 187 21.88 4.68 -19.87
C TYR A 187 22.15 3.27 -20.41
#